data_925ca530459863e8bcbeff868f73ce2e
#
_entry.id   925ca530459863e8bcbeff868f73ce2e
#
_cell.length_a   1.000
_cell.length_b   1.000
_cell.length_c   1.000
_cell.angle_alpha   90.00
_cell.angle_beta   90.00
_cell.angle_gamma   90.00
#
_symmetry.space_group_name_H-M   'P 1'
#
loop_
_entity.id
_entity.type
_entity.pdbx_description
1 polymer ?
#
loop_
_entity_poly.entity_id
_entity_poly.type
_entity_poly.pdbx_seq_one_letter_code
_entity_poly.pdbx_strand_id
1 'polypeptide(L)'
;MYKLFFQIILLHSIAFCHQFFLTTTEVRLSDNQKSLEITIQTFTHDVEALLKKADFNLANLGSERENKDIDEYIIDYLSDNFIIQDHYWRYLGKKIDGDFTLFFLEIDKFNSPSNVAVFNTI
;
A
#
# COMPACT_ATOMS: atom_id res chain seq x y z
N MET A 1 9.68 34.31 -34.10
CA MET A 1 9.73 32.85 -34.27
C MET A 1 10.38 32.15 -33.06
N TYR A 2 11.56 32.58 -32.62
CA TYR A 2 12.28 31.96 -31.47
C TYR A 2 11.53 32.07 -30.14
N LYS A 3 10.78 33.14 -29.87
CA LYS A 3 9.99 33.29 -28.63
C LYS A 3 8.84 32.29 -28.55
N LEU A 4 8.19 31.99 -29.67
CA LEU A 4 7.09 31.01 -29.73
C LEU A 4 7.61 29.59 -29.53
N PHE A 5 8.77 29.27 -30.10
CA PHE A 5 9.42 28.00 -29.97
C PHE A 5 9.87 27.73 -28.52
N PHE A 6 10.40 28.77 -27.85
CA PHE A 6 10.78 28.65 -26.43
C PHE A 6 9.58 28.49 -25.51
N GLN A 7 8.44 29.16 -25.82
CA GLN A 7 7.19 28.95 -25.04
C GLN A 7 6.61 27.53 -25.21
N ILE A 8 6.71 26.95 -26.40
CA ILE A 8 6.24 25.56 -26.64
C ILE A 8 7.11 24.58 -25.88
N ILE A 9 8.41 24.75 -25.81
CA ILE A 9 9.32 23.90 -25.02
C ILE A 9 9.04 24.02 -23.53
N LEU A 10 8.75 25.22 -23.02
CA LEU A 10 8.43 25.46 -21.62
C LEU A 10 7.09 24.80 -21.22
N LEU A 11 6.09 24.78 -22.12
CA LEU A 11 4.80 24.13 -21.89
C LEU A 11 4.94 22.62 -21.82
N HIS A 12 5.85 22.00 -22.58
CA HIS A 12 6.09 20.56 -22.56
C HIS A 12 6.81 20.09 -21.29
N SER A 13 7.58 20.95 -20.63
CA SER A 13 8.29 20.61 -19.40
C SER A 13 7.35 20.47 -18.18
N ILE A 14 6.13 21.01 -18.25
CA ILE A 14 5.16 20.94 -17.15
C ILE A 14 4.31 19.65 -17.22
N ALA A 15 4.33 18.95 -18.36
CA ALA A 15 3.49 17.76 -18.59
C ALA A 15 4.06 16.47 -17.98
N PHE A 16 5.29 16.44 -17.49
CA PHE A 16 5.85 15.31 -16.74
C PHE A 16 5.66 15.51 -15.25
N CYS A 17 4.40 15.54 -14.81
CA CYS A 17 4.09 15.29 -13.41
C CYS A 17 4.35 13.80 -13.15
N HIS A 18 5.52 13.50 -12.58
CA HIS A 18 5.79 12.14 -12.10
C HIS A 18 4.75 11.81 -11.04
N GLN A 19 3.88 10.84 -11.31
CA GLN A 19 3.09 10.23 -10.26
C GLN A 19 4.07 9.55 -9.32
N PHE A 20 4.26 10.14 -8.15
CA PHE A 20 4.97 9.49 -7.06
C PHE A 20 4.03 8.44 -6.47
N PHE A 21 4.34 7.18 -6.72
CA PHE A 21 3.76 6.07 -5.97
C PHE A 21 4.52 6.01 -4.64
N LEU A 22 3.90 6.48 -3.58
CA LEU A 22 4.49 6.45 -2.25
C LEU A 22 3.72 5.46 -1.39
N THR A 23 4.40 4.37 -1.03
CA THR A 23 3.95 3.45 0.01
C THR A 23 4.85 3.60 1.21
N THR A 24 4.28 3.78 2.39
CA THR A 24 5.02 3.80 3.65
C THR A 24 4.63 2.60 4.50
N THR A 25 5.62 2.00 5.13
CA THR A 25 5.40 0.87 6.05
C THR A 25 5.96 1.22 7.41
N GLU A 26 5.10 1.28 8.41
CA GLU A 26 5.46 1.41 9.81
C GLU A 26 5.44 0.03 10.46
N VAL A 27 6.50 -0.31 11.18
CA VAL A 27 6.61 -1.54 11.95
C VAL A 27 6.88 -1.16 13.39
N ARG A 28 5.99 -1.57 14.29
CA ARG A 28 6.04 -1.22 15.71
C ARG A 28 5.91 -2.46 16.57
N LEU A 29 6.73 -2.54 17.61
CA LEU A 29 6.53 -3.51 18.68
C LEU A 29 5.34 -3.07 19.54
N SER A 30 4.42 -3.99 19.82
CA SER A 30 3.26 -3.71 20.68
C SER A 30 3.70 -3.30 22.10
N ASP A 31 2.82 -2.59 22.83
CA ASP A 31 3.14 -2.08 24.18
C ASP A 31 3.52 -3.21 25.16
N ASN A 32 2.96 -4.39 24.98
CA ASN A 32 3.30 -5.58 25.79
C ASN A 32 4.54 -6.34 25.30
N GLN A 33 5.20 -5.85 24.23
CA GLN A 33 6.39 -6.44 23.59
C GLN A 33 6.21 -7.90 23.11
N LYS A 34 4.98 -8.33 22.82
CA LYS A 34 4.67 -9.71 22.44
C LYS A 34 4.22 -9.87 20.99
N SER A 35 3.86 -8.79 20.32
CA SER A 35 3.48 -8.79 18.91
C SER A 35 4.14 -7.66 18.14
N LEU A 36 4.27 -7.85 16.84
CA LEU A 36 4.74 -6.84 15.91
C LEU A 36 3.53 -6.32 15.14
N GLU A 37 3.25 -5.04 15.27
CA GLU A 37 2.18 -4.34 14.57
C GLU A 37 2.75 -3.68 13.32
N ILE A 38 2.09 -3.87 12.19
CA ILE A 38 2.53 -3.37 10.89
C ILE A 38 1.40 -2.57 10.27
N THR A 39 1.69 -1.35 9.87
CA THR A 39 0.78 -0.51 9.11
C THR A 39 1.41 -0.17 7.76
N ILE A 40 0.74 -0.55 6.68
CA ILE A 40 1.12 -0.21 5.32
C ILE A 40 0.16 0.86 4.83
N GLN A 41 0.69 2.02 4.47
CA GLN A 41 -0.09 3.15 3.94
C GLN A 41 0.28 3.38 2.48
N THR A 42 -0.73 3.45 1.62
CA THR A 42 -0.59 3.78 0.21
C THR A 42 -1.72 4.70 -0.25
N PHE A 43 -1.61 5.30 -1.42
CA PHE A 43 -2.71 6.08 -1.97
C PHE A 43 -3.89 5.18 -2.36
N THR A 44 -5.11 5.62 -2.03
CA THR A 44 -6.33 4.87 -2.34
C THR A 44 -6.50 4.66 -3.84
N HIS A 45 -6.16 5.65 -4.68
CA HIS A 45 -6.26 5.51 -6.13
C HIS A 45 -5.31 4.43 -6.69
N ASP A 46 -4.17 4.16 -6.05
CA ASP A 46 -3.26 3.08 -6.46
C ASP A 46 -3.86 1.72 -6.13
N VAL A 47 -4.52 1.60 -4.97
CA VAL A 47 -5.26 0.39 -4.60
C VAL A 47 -6.41 0.14 -5.58
N GLU A 48 -7.17 1.18 -5.92
CA GLU A 48 -8.25 1.09 -6.90
C GLU A 48 -7.74 0.69 -8.29
N ALA A 49 -6.59 1.22 -8.71
CA ALA A 49 -5.94 0.85 -9.97
C ALA A 49 -5.48 -0.62 -9.98
N LEU A 50 -4.94 -1.10 -8.86
CA LEU A 50 -4.56 -2.50 -8.67
C LEU A 50 -5.80 -3.41 -8.75
N LEU A 51 -6.87 -3.08 -8.03
CA LEU A 51 -8.12 -3.83 -8.02
C LEU A 51 -8.77 -3.86 -9.39
N LYS A 52 -8.74 -2.75 -10.12
CA LYS A 52 -9.26 -2.69 -11.50
C LYS A 52 -8.50 -3.61 -12.45
N LYS A 53 -7.18 -3.74 -12.30
CA LYS A 53 -6.37 -4.70 -13.08
C LYS A 53 -6.72 -6.15 -12.78
N ALA A 54 -7.24 -6.42 -11.59
CA ALA A 54 -7.74 -7.73 -11.16
C ALA A 54 -9.25 -7.93 -11.42
N ASP A 55 -9.84 -7.15 -12.33
CA ASP A 55 -11.25 -7.20 -12.73
C ASP A 55 -12.27 -6.78 -11.65
N PHE A 56 -11.85 -6.14 -10.57
CA PHE A 56 -12.76 -5.50 -9.60
C PHE A 56 -13.19 -4.11 -10.10
N ASN A 57 -13.98 -4.05 -11.17
CA ASN A 57 -14.36 -2.79 -11.84
C ASN A 57 -15.19 -1.84 -10.96
N LEU A 58 -15.92 -2.38 -9.97
CA LEU A 58 -16.69 -1.63 -8.99
C LEU A 58 -16.28 -2.10 -7.59
N ALA A 59 -15.07 -1.74 -7.18
CA ALA A 59 -14.54 -2.14 -5.88
C ALA A 59 -15.38 -1.56 -4.73
N ASN A 60 -15.86 -0.30 -4.86
CA ASN A 60 -16.55 0.45 -3.81
C ASN A 60 -15.78 0.44 -2.47
N LEU A 61 -14.47 0.61 -2.56
CA LEU A 61 -13.52 0.45 -1.47
C LEU A 61 -13.91 1.29 -0.24
N GLY A 62 -14.01 0.66 0.91
CA GLY A 62 -14.37 1.30 2.17
C GLY A 62 -15.87 1.63 2.33
N SER A 63 -16.73 1.23 1.40
CA SER A 63 -18.18 1.43 1.50
C SER A 63 -18.92 0.16 1.95
N GLU A 64 -20.18 0.31 2.33
CA GLU A 64 -21.07 -0.84 2.63
C GLU A 64 -21.32 -1.76 1.42
N ARG A 65 -21.02 -1.26 0.22
CA ARG A 65 -21.17 -2.00 -1.05
C ARG A 65 -19.85 -2.59 -1.54
N GLU A 66 -18.81 -2.59 -0.69
CA GLU A 66 -17.54 -3.15 -1.07
C GLU A 66 -17.68 -4.62 -1.47
N ASN A 67 -16.99 -5.01 -2.54
CA ASN A 67 -16.96 -6.39 -2.98
C ASN A 67 -16.26 -7.26 -1.90
N LYS A 68 -16.90 -8.35 -1.49
CA LYS A 68 -16.46 -9.22 -0.38
C LYS A 68 -15.14 -9.94 -0.66
N ASP A 69 -14.77 -10.11 -1.94
CA ASP A 69 -13.57 -10.83 -2.35
C ASP A 69 -12.32 -9.92 -2.36
N ILE A 70 -12.49 -8.62 -2.12
CA ILE A 70 -11.39 -7.66 -2.14
C ILE A 70 -10.36 -7.94 -1.06
N ASP A 71 -10.78 -8.25 0.16
CA ASP A 71 -9.84 -8.51 1.25
C ASP A 71 -9.01 -9.77 0.99
N GLU A 72 -9.60 -10.82 0.40
CA GLU A 72 -8.87 -12.02 0.01
C GLU A 72 -7.81 -11.69 -1.05
N TYR A 73 -8.18 -10.94 -2.08
CA TYR A 73 -7.23 -10.49 -3.11
C TYR A 73 -6.09 -9.63 -2.52
N ILE A 74 -6.42 -8.71 -1.60
CA ILE A 74 -5.42 -7.87 -0.93
C ILE A 74 -4.46 -8.73 -0.09
N ILE A 75 -4.97 -9.73 0.64
CA ILE A 75 -4.14 -10.64 1.43
C ILE A 75 -3.17 -11.39 0.52
N ASP A 76 -3.64 -11.92 -0.60
CA ASP A 76 -2.79 -12.62 -1.57
C ASP A 76 -1.72 -11.68 -2.14
N TYR A 77 -2.11 -10.48 -2.57
CA TYR A 77 -1.18 -9.48 -3.07
C TYR A 77 -0.12 -9.09 -2.04
N LEU A 78 -0.52 -8.82 -0.79
CA LEU A 78 0.41 -8.48 0.29
C LEU A 78 1.33 -9.66 0.63
N SER A 79 0.82 -10.89 0.59
CA SER A 79 1.62 -12.10 0.86
C SER A 79 2.74 -12.31 -0.15
N ASP A 80 2.52 -11.89 -1.40
CA ASP A 80 3.53 -11.98 -2.46
C ASP A 80 4.54 -10.82 -2.42
N ASN A 81 4.16 -9.65 -1.88
CA ASN A 81 4.93 -8.42 -1.99
C ASN A 81 5.48 -7.90 -0.65
N PHE A 82 5.01 -8.42 0.48
CA PHE A 82 5.47 -8.02 1.80
C PHE A 82 5.79 -9.24 2.66
N ILE A 83 7.07 -9.51 2.85
CA ILE A 83 7.57 -10.70 3.54
C ILE A 83 8.48 -10.29 4.69
N ILE A 84 8.24 -10.84 5.88
CA ILE A 84 9.13 -10.74 7.02
C ILE A 84 9.76 -12.11 7.22
N GLN A 85 11.09 -12.17 7.19
CA GLN A 85 11.85 -13.41 7.27
C GLN A 85 11.46 -14.23 8.50
N ASP A 86 11.16 -15.53 8.28
CA ASP A 86 10.83 -16.51 9.32
C ASP A 86 9.56 -16.18 10.14
N HIS A 87 8.72 -15.24 9.67
CA HIS A 87 7.51 -14.84 10.35
C HIS A 87 6.32 -14.75 9.38
N TYR A 88 5.14 -15.15 9.87
CA TYR A 88 3.87 -15.01 9.18
C TYR A 88 3.03 -13.95 9.87
N TRP A 89 2.55 -13.00 9.10
CA TRP A 89 1.64 -11.97 9.60
C TRP A 89 0.17 -12.36 9.34
N ARG A 90 -0.69 -11.85 10.18
CA ARG A 90 -2.15 -11.94 10.05
C ARG A 90 -2.69 -10.60 9.59
N TYR A 91 -3.57 -10.62 8.61
CA TYR A 91 -4.28 -9.43 8.16
C TYR A 91 -5.38 -9.08 9.16
N LEU A 92 -5.40 -7.84 9.66
CA LEU A 92 -6.40 -7.35 10.61
C LEU A 92 -7.51 -6.55 9.94
N GLY A 93 -7.28 -6.04 8.73
CA GLY A 93 -8.22 -5.24 7.99
C GLY A 93 -7.57 -4.03 7.33
N LYS A 94 -8.41 -3.15 6.82
CA LYS A 94 -8.01 -1.90 6.20
C LYS A 94 -8.87 -0.74 6.67
N LYS A 95 -8.38 0.47 6.49
CA LYS A 95 -9.10 1.73 6.71
C LYS A 95 -8.83 2.66 5.53
N ILE A 96 -9.89 3.31 5.04
CA ILE A 96 -9.76 4.42 4.10
C ILE A 96 -9.73 5.70 4.93
N ASP A 97 -8.69 6.51 4.74
CA ASP A 97 -8.48 7.76 5.46
C ASP A 97 -8.09 8.86 4.47
N GLY A 98 -9.09 9.62 4.01
CA GLY A 98 -8.93 10.59 2.95
C GLY A 98 -8.43 9.93 1.66
N ASP A 99 -7.28 10.41 1.15
CA ASP A 99 -6.66 9.90 -0.06
C ASP A 99 -5.83 8.62 0.16
N PHE A 100 -5.76 8.13 1.40
CA PHE A 100 -4.94 6.99 1.76
C PHE A 100 -5.76 5.77 2.16
N THR A 101 -5.21 4.61 1.84
CA THR A 101 -5.63 3.31 2.36
C THR A 101 -4.55 2.78 3.29
N LEU A 102 -4.96 2.40 4.50
CA LEU A 102 -4.09 1.78 5.49
C LEU A 102 -4.46 0.30 5.60
N PHE A 103 -3.46 -0.57 5.51
CA PHE A 103 -3.59 -2.00 5.77
C PHE A 103 -2.93 -2.31 7.11
N PHE A 104 -3.60 -3.08 7.95
CA PHE A 104 -3.12 -3.46 9.28
C PHE A 104 -2.80 -4.94 9.31
N LEU A 105 -1.56 -5.25 9.70
CA LEU A 105 -1.06 -6.60 9.84
C LEU A 105 -0.47 -6.78 11.24
N GLU A 106 -0.43 -8.02 11.72
CA GLU A 106 0.14 -8.36 13.01
C GLU A 106 0.89 -9.70 12.96
N ILE A 107 2.01 -9.76 13.64
CA ILE A 107 2.71 -11.00 13.95
C ILE A 107 2.55 -11.26 15.44
N ASP A 108 1.78 -12.31 15.77
CA ASP A 108 1.61 -12.75 17.15
C ASP A 108 2.88 -13.45 17.67
N LYS A 109 3.13 -13.33 18.97
CA LYS A 109 4.24 -14.01 19.67
C LYS A 109 5.61 -13.72 19.03
N PHE A 110 5.81 -12.47 18.67
CA PHE A 110 7.08 -12.01 18.12
C PHE A 110 8.16 -12.05 19.22
N ASN A 111 9.13 -12.96 19.07
CA ASN A 111 10.33 -12.95 19.87
C ASN A 111 11.40 -12.20 19.08
N SER A 112 11.73 -10.99 19.53
CA SER A 112 12.68 -10.10 18.85
C SER A 112 14.05 -10.79 18.69
N PRO A 113 14.39 -11.30 17.50
CA PRO A 113 15.78 -11.60 17.18
C PRO A 113 16.55 -10.28 16.99
N SER A 114 17.85 -10.34 17.12
CA SER A 114 18.70 -9.15 16.95
C SER A 114 18.62 -8.52 15.56
N ASN A 115 18.21 -9.29 14.53
CA ASN A 115 18.05 -8.83 13.15
C ASN A 115 16.88 -9.57 12.47
N VAL A 116 16.01 -8.83 11.80
CA VAL A 116 14.91 -9.36 10.97
C VAL A 116 15.03 -8.74 9.59
N ALA A 117 15.04 -9.56 8.55
CA ALA A 117 14.97 -9.08 7.17
C ALA A 117 13.52 -8.85 6.75
N VAL A 118 13.25 -7.69 6.14
CA VAL A 118 11.96 -7.32 5.58
C VAL A 118 12.12 -7.13 4.07
N PHE A 119 11.31 -7.83 3.28
CA PHE A 119 11.22 -7.67 1.84
C PHE A 119 9.90 -6.98 1.51
N ASN A 120 9.99 -5.79 0.92
CA ASN A 120 8.83 -4.98 0.56
C ASN A 120 8.96 -4.52 -0.89
N THR A 121 8.04 -4.96 -1.74
CA THR A 121 7.95 -4.62 -3.17
C THR A 121 6.58 -4.03 -3.56
N ILE A 122 5.86 -3.51 -2.55
CA ILE A 122 4.55 -2.88 -2.73
C ILE A 122 4.68 -1.54 -3.46
#